data_ee776c4b0935df4e6cb703981a49463c
#
_entry.id   ee776c4b0935df4e6cb703981a49463c
#
_cell.length_a   1.000
_cell.length_b   1.000
_cell.length_c   1.000
_cell.angle_alpha   90.00
_cell.angle_beta   90.00
_cell.angle_gamma   90.00
#
_symmetry.space_group_name_H-M   'P 1'
#
loop_
_entity.id
_entity.type
_entity.pdbx_description
1 polymer ?
#
loop_
_entity_poly.entity_id
_entity_poly.type
_entity_poly.pdbx_seq_one_letter_code
_entity_poly.pdbx_strand_id
1 'polypeptide(L)'
;MMDATPLYPEPYHPCDVDEKRDYSGRAKPLTRTQHPVKYYLTDFGISRRYKPEDGIRLEEQILGGDKTVPEFKNSTEPCDPFPTDIYYIGNMIRKNFLQVRAVKHAN
;
A
#
# COMPACT_ATOMS: atom_id res chain seq x y z
N MET A 1 3.81 3.35 3.97
CA MET A 1 5.15 2.93 4.46
C MET A 1 5.16 2.89 5.98
N MET A 2 5.81 1.91 6.57
CA MET A 2 5.92 1.75 8.02
C MET A 2 7.28 2.25 8.50
N ASP A 3 7.30 3.01 9.59
CA ASP A 3 8.54 3.29 10.30
C ASP A 3 8.88 2.08 11.20
N ALA A 4 9.83 1.28 10.77
CA ALA A 4 10.24 0.06 11.47
C ALA A 4 11.23 0.31 12.62
N THR A 5 11.71 1.52 12.82
CA THR A 5 12.73 1.85 13.84
C THR A 5 12.38 1.35 15.24
N PRO A 6 11.15 1.52 15.74
CA PRO A 6 10.79 1.03 17.08
C PRO A 6 10.82 -0.49 17.24
N LEU A 7 10.81 -1.25 16.16
CA LEU A 7 10.81 -2.72 16.17
C LEU A 7 12.22 -3.31 16.31
N TYR A 8 13.26 -2.51 16.10
CA TYR A 8 14.64 -2.97 16.11
C TYR A 8 15.44 -2.27 17.22
N PRO A 9 15.52 -2.85 18.44
CA PRO A 9 16.35 -2.30 19.53
C PRO A 9 17.80 -2.16 19.11
N GLU A 10 18.30 -3.14 18.34
CA GLU A 10 19.57 -3.06 17.63
C GLU A 10 19.30 -2.80 16.15
N PRO A 11 19.89 -1.73 15.57
CA PRO A 11 19.60 -1.34 14.19
C PRO A 11 19.97 -2.43 13.18
N TYR A 12 19.11 -2.61 12.17
CA TYR A 12 19.37 -3.47 11.02
C TYR A 12 20.31 -2.77 10.01
N HIS A 13 20.93 -3.57 9.15
CA HIS A 13 21.79 -3.05 8.09
C HIS A 13 20.96 -2.46 6.95
N PRO A 14 21.27 -1.24 6.45
CA PRO A 14 20.45 -0.57 5.46
C PRO A 14 20.37 -1.28 4.09
N CYS A 15 21.40 -2.06 3.73
CA CYS A 15 21.41 -2.82 2.48
C CYS A 15 21.04 -4.29 2.67
N ASP A 16 21.04 -4.79 3.91
CA ASP A 16 20.69 -6.17 4.25
C ASP A 16 19.89 -6.17 5.55
N VAL A 17 18.59 -5.99 5.41
CA VAL A 17 17.66 -5.74 6.52
C VAL A 17 17.48 -6.94 7.46
N ASP A 18 17.93 -8.14 7.06
CA ASP A 18 17.91 -9.33 7.91
C ASP A 18 19.10 -9.40 8.85
N GLU A 19 20.11 -8.57 8.64
CA GLU A 19 21.33 -8.54 9.41
C GLU A 19 21.43 -7.29 10.30
N LYS A 20 22.17 -7.40 11.42
CA LYS A 20 22.53 -6.25 12.23
C LYS A 20 23.47 -5.33 11.45
N ARG A 21 23.49 -4.05 11.82
CA ARG A 21 24.29 -3.03 11.14
C ARG A 21 25.77 -3.38 11.03
N ASP A 22 26.33 -4.07 12.00
CA ASP A 22 27.73 -4.50 12.07
C ASP A 22 27.98 -5.92 11.55
N TYR A 23 26.95 -6.58 10.98
CA TYR A 23 26.99 -7.98 10.54
C TYR A 23 27.36 -9.00 11.65
N SER A 24 27.21 -8.67 12.92
CA SER A 24 27.48 -9.58 14.02
C SER A 24 26.44 -10.69 14.22
N GLY A 25 25.37 -10.68 13.46
CA GLY A 25 24.31 -11.66 13.50
C GLY A 25 23.01 -11.12 12.89
N ARG A 26 21.94 -11.91 12.95
CA ARG A 26 20.64 -11.52 12.42
C ARG A 26 19.98 -10.44 13.24
N ALA A 27 19.38 -9.48 12.58
CA ALA A 27 18.51 -8.48 13.19
C ALA A 27 17.21 -9.18 13.67
N LYS A 28 16.85 -8.98 14.94
CA LYS A 28 15.65 -9.58 15.54
C LYS A 28 14.61 -8.48 15.80
N PRO A 29 13.53 -8.41 15.01
CA PRO A 29 12.49 -7.43 15.24
C PRO A 29 11.58 -7.82 16.41
N LEU A 30 11.05 -6.82 17.09
CA LEU A 30 9.94 -6.94 18.00
C LEU A 30 8.61 -6.96 17.21
N THR A 31 7.53 -7.40 17.83
CA THR A 31 6.22 -7.41 17.18
C THR A 31 5.55 -6.03 17.19
N ARG A 32 4.80 -5.71 16.13
CA ARG A 32 4.02 -4.45 16.05
C ARG A 32 2.94 -4.35 17.10
N THR A 33 2.44 -5.48 17.61
CA THR A 33 1.44 -5.53 18.67
C THR A 33 2.01 -5.01 19.99
N GLN A 34 3.24 -5.40 20.33
CA GLN A 34 3.92 -4.99 21.55
C GLN A 34 4.55 -3.60 21.43
N HIS A 35 5.02 -3.25 20.22
CA HIS A 35 5.68 -1.99 19.93
C HIS A 35 5.00 -1.31 18.74
N PRO A 36 3.94 -0.52 18.97
CA PRO A 36 3.23 0.19 17.91
C PRO A 36 4.15 1.09 17.10
N VAL A 37 3.98 1.09 15.79
CA VAL A 37 4.78 1.88 14.83
C VAL A 37 3.92 2.92 14.14
N LYS A 38 4.55 3.97 13.59
CA LYS A 38 3.88 4.95 12.74
C LYS A 38 3.84 4.46 11.30
N TYR A 39 2.75 4.77 10.62
CA TYR A 39 2.57 4.54 9.19
C TYR A 39 2.49 5.88 8.46
N TYR A 40 3.09 5.92 7.29
CA TYR A 40 3.12 7.12 6.45
C TYR A 40 2.57 6.78 5.06
N LEU A 41 1.77 7.70 4.52
CA LEU A 41 1.44 7.67 3.10
C LEU A 41 2.68 8.14 2.33
N THR A 42 3.01 7.45 1.24
CA THR A 42 4.16 7.74 0.40
C THR A 42 3.80 7.56 -1.07
N ASP A 43 4.75 7.88 -1.94
CA ASP A 43 4.62 7.66 -3.38
C ASP A 43 3.50 8.51 -4.02
N PHE A 44 3.62 9.83 -3.87
CA PHE A 44 2.68 10.79 -4.42
C PHE A 44 2.96 11.18 -5.89
N GLY A 45 3.85 10.46 -6.57
CA GLY A 45 4.30 10.80 -7.92
C GLY A 45 3.21 10.91 -8.97
N ILE A 46 2.13 10.14 -8.83
CA ILE A 46 0.97 10.20 -9.72
C ILE A 46 -0.27 10.80 -9.05
N SER A 47 -0.12 11.33 -7.84
CA SER A 47 -1.21 11.97 -7.10
C SER A 47 -1.52 13.35 -7.67
N ARG A 48 -2.82 13.67 -7.72
CA ARG A 48 -3.30 14.98 -8.16
C ARG A 48 -4.23 15.60 -7.13
N ARG A 49 -4.17 16.91 -7.02
CA ARG A 49 -5.07 17.69 -6.16
C ARG A 49 -6.07 18.43 -7.02
N TYR A 50 -7.34 18.32 -6.67
CA TYR A 50 -8.44 19.03 -7.31
C TYR A 50 -9.04 20.05 -6.36
N LYS A 51 -9.46 21.18 -6.90
CA LYS A 51 -10.21 22.18 -6.14
C LYS A 51 -11.71 21.90 -6.30
N PRO A 52 -12.51 22.07 -5.24
CA PRO A 52 -13.96 21.84 -5.32
C PRO A 52 -14.66 22.65 -6.41
N GLU A 53 -14.20 23.87 -6.67
CA GLU A 53 -14.76 24.77 -7.69
C GLU A 53 -14.49 24.33 -9.14
N ASP A 54 -13.50 23.47 -9.35
CA ASP A 54 -13.16 22.97 -10.70
C ASP A 54 -14.12 21.87 -11.19
N GLY A 55 -14.99 21.35 -10.30
CA GLY A 55 -15.91 20.25 -10.61
C GLY A 55 -15.18 18.91 -10.79
N ILE A 56 -15.89 17.96 -11.41
CA ILE A 56 -15.33 16.64 -11.73
C ILE A 56 -14.41 16.78 -12.95
N ARG A 57 -13.14 16.38 -12.78
CA ARG A 57 -12.18 16.26 -13.87
C ARG A 57 -11.96 14.81 -14.22
N LEU A 58 -12.07 14.50 -15.51
CA LEU A 58 -11.74 13.18 -16.03
C LEU A 58 -10.22 13.08 -16.22
N GLU A 59 -9.66 11.95 -15.81
CA GLU A 59 -8.24 11.65 -15.95
C GLU A 59 -8.03 10.41 -16.80
N GLU A 60 -6.91 10.38 -17.52
CA GLU A 60 -6.51 9.20 -18.27
C GLU A 60 -6.16 8.04 -17.33
N GLN A 61 -6.37 6.83 -17.82
CA GLN A 61 -6.01 5.64 -17.08
C GLN A 61 -4.50 5.56 -16.86
N ILE A 62 -4.09 5.25 -15.65
CA ILE A 62 -2.66 5.03 -15.34
C ILE A 62 -2.16 3.74 -15.98
N LEU A 63 -0.89 3.73 -16.40
CA LEU A 63 -0.28 2.56 -17.03
C LEU A 63 -0.08 1.37 -16.09
N GLY A 64 0.00 1.62 -14.80
CA GLY A 64 0.15 0.61 -13.76
C GLY A 64 -1.13 0.39 -12.95
N GLY A 65 -0.98 -0.25 -11.79
CA GLY A 65 -2.06 -0.42 -10.82
C GLY A 65 -3.00 -1.58 -11.12
N ASP A 66 -4.12 -1.58 -10.43
CA ASP A 66 -5.14 -2.63 -10.52
C ASP A 66 -5.98 -2.47 -11.79
N LYS A 67 -5.83 -3.38 -12.73
CA LYS A 67 -6.56 -3.38 -14.01
C LYS A 67 -7.97 -3.98 -13.93
N THR A 68 -8.40 -4.44 -12.76
CA THR A 68 -9.75 -4.98 -12.58
C THR A 68 -10.82 -3.92 -12.36
N VAL A 69 -10.44 -2.65 -12.34
CA VAL A 69 -11.37 -1.52 -12.27
C VAL A 69 -12.41 -1.63 -13.39
N PRO A 70 -13.73 -1.59 -13.09
CA PRO A 70 -14.76 -1.81 -14.08
C PRO A 70 -14.69 -0.85 -15.27
N GLU A 71 -14.36 0.40 -15.03
CA GLU A 71 -14.26 1.44 -16.06
C GLU A 71 -13.10 1.18 -17.06
N PHE A 72 -12.09 0.38 -16.65
CA PHE A 72 -10.93 0.07 -17.49
C PHE A 72 -11.15 -1.13 -18.43
N LYS A 73 -12.19 -1.92 -18.20
CA LYS A 73 -12.38 -3.21 -18.91
C LYS A 73 -12.73 -3.05 -20.40
N ASN A 74 -13.51 -2.05 -20.73
CA ASN A 74 -14.10 -1.91 -22.07
C ASN A 74 -13.81 -0.56 -22.73
N SER A 75 -13.01 0.29 -22.11
CA SER A 75 -12.71 1.63 -22.60
C SER A 75 -11.33 2.08 -22.19
N THR A 76 -10.69 2.86 -23.06
CA THR A 76 -9.45 3.59 -22.74
C THR A 76 -9.71 5.08 -22.51
N GLU A 77 -10.98 5.48 -22.47
CA GLU A 77 -11.37 6.87 -22.29
C GLU A 77 -11.09 7.37 -20.87
N PRO A 78 -10.83 8.68 -20.72
CA PRO A 78 -10.68 9.28 -19.40
C PRO A 78 -11.92 9.05 -18.51
N CYS A 79 -11.69 8.80 -17.25
CA CYS A 79 -12.76 8.54 -16.26
C CYS A 79 -12.53 9.35 -14.99
N ASP A 80 -13.55 9.38 -14.13
CA ASP A 80 -13.46 10.02 -12.81
C ASP A 80 -12.46 9.25 -11.92
N PRO A 81 -11.41 9.89 -11.43
CA PRO A 81 -10.40 9.22 -10.62
C PRO A 81 -10.86 8.84 -9.20
N PHE A 82 -11.85 9.51 -8.64
CA PHE A 82 -12.28 9.27 -7.26
C PHE A 82 -12.90 7.88 -7.05
N PRO A 83 -13.87 7.41 -7.86
CA PRO A 83 -14.35 6.03 -7.77
C PRO A 83 -13.25 4.99 -7.98
N THR A 84 -12.28 5.28 -8.84
CA THR A 84 -11.13 4.41 -9.09
C THR A 84 -10.29 4.21 -7.83
N ASP A 85 -9.98 5.28 -7.11
CA ASP A 85 -9.24 5.21 -5.84
C ASP A 85 -9.99 4.40 -4.78
N ILE A 86 -11.28 4.60 -4.66
CA ILE A 86 -12.12 3.84 -3.73
C ILE A 86 -12.13 2.35 -4.10
N TYR A 87 -12.20 2.04 -5.39
CA TYR A 87 -12.12 0.67 -5.87
C TYR A 87 -10.77 0.02 -5.51
N TYR A 88 -9.67 0.73 -5.69
CA TYR A 88 -8.33 0.22 -5.34
C TYR A 88 -8.23 -0.15 -3.87
N ILE A 89 -8.71 0.72 -2.99
CA ILE A 89 -8.71 0.47 -1.55
C ILE A 89 -9.59 -0.73 -1.20
N GLY A 90 -10.81 -0.78 -1.72
CA GLY A 90 -11.74 -1.87 -1.48
C GLY A 90 -11.21 -3.22 -1.98
N ASN A 91 -10.61 -3.25 -3.17
CA ASN A 91 -10.03 -4.46 -3.74
C ASN A 91 -8.80 -4.93 -2.96
N MET A 92 -7.97 -4.01 -2.50
CA MET A 92 -6.83 -4.33 -1.63
C MET A 92 -7.29 -4.98 -0.32
N ILE A 93 -8.31 -4.42 0.33
CA ILE A 93 -8.90 -4.98 1.55
C ILE A 93 -9.47 -6.38 1.27
N ARG A 94 -10.23 -6.53 0.20
CA ARG A 94 -10.82 -7.81 -0.20
C ARG A 94 -9.75 -8.89 -0.40
N LYS A 95 -8.70 -8.60 -1.15
CA LYS A 95 -7.64 -9.57 -1.47
C LYS A 95 -6.79 -9.94 -0.26
N ASN A 96 -6.42 -8.97 0.55
CA ASN A 96 -5.43 -9.18 1.59
C ASN A 96 -6.02 -9.54 2.95
N PHE A 97 -7.28 -9.20 3.21
CA PHE A 97 -7.90 -9.41 4.52
C PHE A 97 -9.09 -10.38 4.49
N LEU A 98 -9.93 -10.32 3.46
CA LEU A 98 -11.13 -11.16 3.40
C LEU A 98 -10.85 -12.52 2.76
N GLN A 99 -10.18 -12.57 1.63
CA GLN A 99 -9.88 -13.85 0.93
C GLN A 99 -8.88 -14.72 1.68
N VAL A 100 -7.89 -14.11 2.37
CA VAL A 100 -6.92 -14.88 3.18
C VAL A 100 -7.59 -15.53 4.39
N ARG A 101 -8.66 -14.95 4.95
CA ARG A 101 -9.43 -15.59 6.02
C ARG A 101 -10.17 -16.84 5.54
N ALA A 102 -10.74 -16.82 4.35
CA ALA A 102 -11.44 -17.98 3.81
C ALA A 102 -10.52 -19.21 3.65
N VAL A 103 -9.27 -19.02 3.25
CA VAL A 103 -8.29 -20.11 3.11
C VAL A 103 -7.86 -20.69 4.46
N LYS A 104 -7.77 -19.87 5.52
CA LYS A 104 -7.37 -20.34 6.85
C LYS A 104 -8.46 -21.13 7.60
N HIS A 105 -9.71 -21.01 7.20
CA HIS A 105 -10.81 -21.77 7.79
C HIS A 105 -11.20 -23.03 7.02
N ALA A 106 -10.54 -23.30 5.89
CA ALA A 106 -10.80 -24.46 5.03
C ALA A 106 -9.83 -25.65 5.27
N ASN A 107 -8.88 -25.56 6.24
CA ASN A 107 -7.94 -26.62 6.63
C ASN A 107 -8.22 -27.12 8.04
#